data_b46e5249f3ac72af960962ba9f3e641d
#
_entry.id   b46e5249f3ac72af960962ba9f3e641d
#
_cell.length_a   1.000
_cell.length_b   1.000
_cell.length_c   1.000
_cell.angle_alpha   90.00
_cell.angle_beta   90.00
_cell.angle_gamma   90.00
#
_symmetry.space_group_name_H-M   'P 1'
#
loop_
_entity.id
_entity.type
_entity.pdbx_description
1 polymer ?
#
loop_
_entity_poly.entity_id
_entity_poly.type
_entity_poly.pdbx_seq_one_letter_code
_entity_poly.pdbx_strand_id
1 'polypeptide(L)'
;MLSNDCKTHTTKPTYFFMTLLEYYQKHSDDIKAIFFDIDGTLMLGPTPIPGAKEMLEFLRQNNLPFAMLTNNSMVSQQFKAGQMCDAGIFARPEEIISCALALKPMAQHHHWQDKKFFLMGSVGQNPTYAELAGLSVTSDIEEIDQCFGIINGEGYFNWFHYFAATLNFFRRHPDAPYIVANPDSYWPDADDQYGIAAGGQARFICTLLNELGIRKEPIYLGKPYKIIYEYALEAVAEINNLPAPLSPRDVLMVGDSLKSDILGANQANLNSGLVLTGLTTEAEALQAPGDFRPKQIFKSLI
;
A
#
# COMPACT_ATOMS: atom_id res chain seq x y z
N MET A 1 -49.99 24.45 30.93
CA MET A 1 -49.40 24.56 29.58
C MET A 1 -48.41 23.42 29.44
N LEU A 2 -48.79 22.38 28.69
CA LEU A 2 -48.02 21.17 28.50
C LEU A 2 -47.09 21.39 27.29
N SER A 3 -45.78 21.32 27.54
CA SER A 3 -44.79 21.33 26.46
C SER A 3 -44.64 19.91 25.91
N ASN A 4 -45.12 19.70 24.67
CA ASN A 4 -44.90 18.47 23.91
C ASN A 4 -43.46 18.47 23.39
N ASP A 5 -42.55 17.76 24.06
CA ASP A 5 -41.26 17.38 23.49
C ASP A 5 -41.46 16.26 22.46
N CYS A 6 -41.57 16.67 21.21
CA CYS A 6 -41.58 15.75 20.07
C CYS A 6 -40.14 15.26 19.84
N LYS A 7 -39.77 14.12 20.49
CA LYS A 7 -38.52 13.39 20.16
C LYS A 7 -38.71 12.78 18.79
N THR A 8 -38.18 13.45 17.77
CA THR A 8 -37.97 12.86 16.45
C THR A 8 -36.92 11.74 16.56
N HIS A 9 -37.39 10.50 16.66
CA HIS A 9 -36.57 9.34 16.44
C HIS A 9 -36.16 9.31 14.95
N THR A 10 -35.04 9.91 14.63
CA THR A 10 -34.38 9.65 13.35
C THR A 10 -33.82 8.23 13.43
N THR A 11 -34.54 7.25 12.94
CA THR A 11 -34.02 5.92 12.68
C THR A 11 -32.92 6.08 11.64
N LYS A 12 -31.66 5.83 12.07
CA LYS A 12 -30.54 5.75 11.11
C LYS A 12 -30.90 4.69 10.07
N PRO A 13 -30.72 4.94 8.78
CA PRO A 13 -30.94 3.92 7.76
C PRO A 13 -30.04 2.73 8.08
N THR A 14 -30.62 1.55 8.22
CA THR A 14 -29.87 0.30 8.40
C THR A 14 -29.37 -0.10 7.01
N TYR A 15 -28.11 0.10 6.73
CA TYR A 15 -27.48 -0.38 5.50
C TYR A 15 -27.20 -1.88 5.65
N PHE A 16 -27.77 -2.69 4.76
CA PHE A 16 -27.46 -4.11 4.67
C PHE A 16 -26.31 -4.27 3.67
N PHE A 17 -25.09 -4.34 4.21
CA PHE A 17 -23.93 -4.65 3.38
C PHE A 17 -23.86 -6.16 3.14
N MET A 18 -23.62 -6.54 1.89
CA MET A 18 -23.30 -7.93 1.54
C MET A 18 -21.86 -8.28 1.88
N THR A 19 -21.51 -9.56 1.86
CA THR A 19 -20.12 -9.99 1.92
C THR A 19 -19.43 -9.75 0.58
N LEU A 20 -18.08 -9.76 0.57
CA LEU A 20 -17.32 -9.71 -0.68
C LEU A 20 -17.67 -10.90 -1.59
N LEU A 21 -17.77 -12.10 -1.01
CA LEU A 21 -18.11 -13.31 -1.78
C LEU A 21 -19.50 -13.20 -2.45
N GLU A 22 -20.52 -12.75 -1.69
CA GLU A 22 -21.86 -12.52 -2.24
C GLU A 22 -21.85 -11.49 -3.39
N TYR A 23 -21.06 -10.43 -3.23
CA TYR A 23 -20.90 -9.41 -4.26
C TYR A 23 -20.22 -9.96 -5.51
N TYR A 24 -19.09 -10.65 -5.35
CA TYR A 24 -18.38 -11.27 -6.46
C TYR A 24 -19.27 -12.25 -7.24
N GLN A 25 -20.01 -13.12 -6.55
CA GLN A 25 -20.91 -14.09 -7.20
C GLN A 25 -21.97 -13.43 -8.08
N LYS A 26 -22.39 -12.19 -7.75
CA LYS A 26 -23.34 -11.40 -8.54
C LYS A 26 -22.71 -10.63 -9.70
N HIS A 27 -21.39 -10.37 -9.63
CA HIS A 27 -20.65 -9.54 -10.56
C HIS A 27 -19.45 -10.25 -11.19
N SER A 28 -19.46 -11.59 -11.23
CA SER A 28 -18.36 -12.40 -11.76
C SER A 28 -18.03 -12.15 -13.22
N ASP A 29 -19.01 -11.68 -14.00
CA ASP A 29 -18.80 -11.32 -15.39
C ASP A 29 -17.98 -10.03 -15.58
N ASP A 30 -18.07 -9.12 -14.61
CA ASP A 30 -17.43 -7.80 -14.63
C ASP A 30 -16.08 -7.78 -13.91
N ILE A 31 -15.86 -8.68 -12.93
CA ILE A 31 -14.65 -8.73 -12.10
C ILE A 31 -13.75 -9.86 -12.57
N LYS A 32 -12.60 -9.51 -13.15
CA LYS A 32 -11.61 -10.47 -13.69
C LYS A 32 -10.45 -10.74 -12.74
N ALA A 33 -10.23 -9.85 -11.75
CA ALA A 33 -9.27 -10.06 -10.68
C ALA A 33 -9.67 -9.29 -9.42
N ILE A 34 -9.14 -9.74 -8.27
CA ILE A 34 -9.30 -9.04 -6.99
C ILE A 34 -7.92 -8.74 -6.41
N PHE A 35 -7.68 -7.48 -6.09
CA PHE A 35 -6.54 -7.04 -5.32
C PHE A 35 -6.96 -6.85 -3.87
N PHE A 36 -6.17 -7.34 -2.94
CA PHE A 36 -6.41 -7.19 -1.50
C PHE A 36 -5.32 -6.35 -0.87
N ASP A 37 -5.67 -5.49 0.05
CA ASP A 37 -4.74 -5.10 1.09
C ASP A 37 -4.50 -6.28 2.04
N ILE A 38 -3.40 -6.25 2.81
CA ILE A 38 -3.06 -7.31 3.75
C ILE A 38 -3.45 -6.91 5.17
N ASP A 39 -2.89 -5.80 5.67
CA ASP A 39 -2.95 -5.44 7.09
C ASP A 39 -4.25 -4.65 7.41
N GLY A 40 -5.19 -5.28 8.10
CA GLY A 40 -6.56 -4.78 8.34
C GLY A 40 -7.61 -5.40 7.41
N THR A 41 -7.17 -6.09 6.35
CA THR A 41 -8.07 -6.71 5.35
C THR A 41 -8.01 -8.23 5.36
N LEU A 42 -6.83 -8.83 5.28
CA LEU A 42 -6.60 -10.28 5.36
C LEU A 42 -6.02 -10.71 6.70
N MET A 43 -5.23 -9.82 7.30
CA MET A 43 -4.54 -10.04 8.57
C MET A 43 -4.76 -8.86 9.51
N LEU A 44 -4.82 -9.13 10.82
CA LEU A 44 -4.71 -8.13 11.87
C LEU A 44 -3.51 -8.51 12.75
N GLY A 45 -2.37 -7.88 12.50
CA GLY A 45 -1.10 -8.33 13.04
C GLY A 45 -0.81 -9.79 12.64
N PRO A 46 -0.54 -10.71 13.60
CA PRO A 46 -0.29 -12.12 13.31
C PRO A 46 -1.58 -12.95 13.11
N THR A 47 -2.77 -12.37 13.27
CA THR A 47 -4.04 -13.10 13.28
C THR A 47 -4.79 -12.92 11.96
N PRO A 48 -5.26 -14.01 11.33
CA PRO A 48 -6.12 -13.92 10.15
C PRO A 48 -7.46 -13.24 10.46
N ILE A 49 -7.91 -12.40 9.56
CA ILE A 49 -9.28 -11.86 9.60
C ILE A 49 -10.25 -12.98 9.22
N PRO A 50 -11.39 -13.12 9.93
CA PRO A 50 -12.38 -14.16 9.62
C PRO A 50 -12.82 -14.12 8.15
N GLY A 51 -12.75 -15.27 7.48
CA GLY A 51 -13.09 -15.42 6.06
C GLY A 51 -11.94 -15.15 5.08
N ALA A 52 -10.77 -14.66 5.53
CA ALA A 52 -9.64 -14.38 4.65
C ALA A 52 -9.09 -15.65 3.99
N LYS A 53 -8.90 -16.71 4.79
CA LYS A 53 -8.45 -18.01 4.29
C LYS A 53 -9.42 -18.57 3.25
N GLU A 54 -10.68 -18.65 3.60
CA GLU A 54 -11.75 -19.22 2.78
C GLU A 54 -11.93 -18.42 1.49
N MET A 55 -11.81 -17.09 1.56
CA MET A 55 -11.89 -16.24 0.37
C MET A 55 -10.74 -16.50 -0.60
N LEU A 56 -9.50 -16.56 -0.14
CA LEU A 56 -8.35 -16.86 -1.00
C LEU A 56 -8.39 -18.31 -1.55
N GLU A 57 -8.86 -19.27 -0.76
CA GLU A 57 -9.07 -20.66 -1.24
C GLU A 57 -10.15 -20.68 -2.33
N PHE A 58 -11.26 -19.97 -2.15
CA PHE A 58 -12.31 -19.84 -3.16
C PHE A 58 -11.78 -19.28 -4.49
N LEU A 59 -10.96 -18.21 -4.44
CA LEU A 59 -10.37 -17.61 -5.65
C LEU A 59 -9.49 -18.61 -6.40
N ARG A 60 -8.63 -19.35 -5.68
CA ARG A 60 -7.77 -20.38 -6.28
C ARG A 60 -8.58 -21.52 -6.91
N GLN A 61 -9.61 -22.03 -6.22
CA GLN A 61 -10.47 -23.09 -6.72
C GLN A 61 -11.22 -22.69 -7.99
N ASN A 62 -11.50 -21.40 -8.16
CA ASN A 62 -12.19 -20.87 -9.33
C ASN A 62 -11.24 -20.27 -10.37
N ASN A 63 -9.90 -20.41 -10.20
CA ASN A 63 -8.87 -19.84 -11.07
C ASN A 63 -9.06 -18.33 -11.30
N LEU A 64 -9.57 -17.59 -10.32
CA LEU A 64 -9.69 -16.15 -10.38
C LEU A 64 -8.35 -15.51 -10.02
N PRO A 65 -7.75 -14.70 -10.90
CA PRO A 65 -6.53 -13.96 -10.60
C PRO A 65 -6.70 -13.04 -9.39
N PHE A 66 -5.70 -12.99 -8.53
CA PHE A 66 -5.66 -12.05 -7.42
C PHE A 66 -4.22 -11.68 -7.05
N ALA A 67 -4.07 -10.59 -6.31
CA ALA A 67 -2.81 -10.19 -5.67
C ALA A 67 -3.08 -9.57 -4.31
N MET A 68 -2.08 -9.63 -3.45
CA MET A 68 -2.09 -9.04 -2.11
C MET A 68 -1.11 -7.87 -2.08
N LEU A 69 -1.64 -6.64 -2.05
CA LEU A 69 -0.87 -5.40 -2.13
C LEU A 69 -0.60 -4.85 -0.74
N THR A 70 0.66 -4.56 -0.42
CA THR A 70 1.02 -3.98 0.87
C THR A 70 1.96 -2.79 0.73
N ASN A 71 1.77 -1.78 1.59
CA ASN A 71 2.70 -0.68 1.77
C ASN A 71 3.92 -1.07 2.63
N ASN A 72 3.92 -2.26 3.25
CA ASN A 72 5.09 -2.75 3.96
C ASN A 72 6.21 -3.05 2.97
N SER A 73 7.26 -2.23 3.03
CA SER A 73 8.47 -2.35 2.20
C SER A 73 9.66 -2.98 2.92
N MET A 74 9.54 -3.27 4.23
CA MET A 74 10.67 -3.72 5.06
C MET A 74 11.08 -5.16 4.81
N VAL A 75 10.12 -6.02 4.47
CA VAL A 75 10.33 -7.47 4.38
C VAL A 75 10.19 -7.98 2.95
N SER A 76 10.85 -9.08 2.64
CA SER A 76 10.71 -9.73 1.33
C SER A 76 9.33 -10.37 1.16
N GLN A 77 8.95 -10.60 -0.10
CA GLN A 77 7.73 -11.35 -0.45
C GLN A 77 7.71 -12.74 0.21
N GLN A 78 8.87 -13.43 0.23
CA GLN A 78 9.04 -14.75 0.86
C GLN A 78 8.75 -14.70 2.36
N PHE A 79 9.28 -13.68 3.04
CA PHE A 79 9.06 -13.52 4.47
C PHE A 79 7.58 -13.25 4.79
N LYS A 80 6.94 -12.33 4.04
CA LYS A 80 5.50 -12.02 4.25
C LYS A 80 4.61 -13.21 3.94
N ALA A 81 4.91 -13.98 2.87
CA ALA A 81 4.20 -15.21 2.56
C ALA A 81 4.36 -16.24 3.68
N GLY A 82 5.57 -16.39 4.22
CA GLY A 82 5.82 -17.26 5.39
C GLY A 82 4.98 -16.86 6.59
N GLN A 83 4.93 -15.59 6.95
CA GLN A 83 4.09 -15.09 8.04
C GLN A 83 2.60 -15.42 7.84
N MET A 84 2.08 -15.26 6.63
CA MET A 84 0.69 -15.60 6.32
C MET A 84 0.44 -17.12 6.41
N CYS A 85 1.37 -17.94 5.92
CA CYS A 85 1.29 -19.40 6.02
C CYS A 85 1.33 -19.87 7.48
N ASP A 86 2.19 -19.31 8.31
CA ASP A 86 2.28 -19.60 9.76
C ASP A 86 0.98 -19.24 10.49
N ALA A 87 0.28 -18.20 10.01
CA ALA A 87 -1.04 -17.81 10.48
C ALA A 87 -2.18 -18.67 9.90
N GLY A 88 -1.90 -19.63 9.02
CA GLY A 88 -2.88 -20.53 8.41
C GLY A 88 -3.52 -20.02 7.12
N ILE A 89 -3.04 -18.92 6.54
CA ILE A 89 -3.43 -18.44 5.20
C ILE A 89 -2.34 -18.85 4.21
N PHE A 90 -2.62 -19.82 3.35
CA PHE A 90 -1.67 -20.15 2.28
C PHE A 90 -1.46 -18.96 1.35
N ALA A 91 -0.20 -18.54 1.18
CA ALA A 91 0.21 -17.47 0.30
C ALA A 91 1.50 -17.85 -0.45
N ARG A 92 1.57 -17.55 -1.73
CA ARG A 92 2.79 -17.69 -2.52
C ARG A 92 3.51 -16.32 -2.57
N PRO A 93 4.85 -16.29 -2.54
CA PRO A 93 5.60 -15.03 -2.60
C PRO A 93 5.19 -14.14 -3.77
N GLU A 94 5.00 -14.72 -4.96
CA GLU A 94 4.61 -14.00 -6.17
C GLU A 94 3.21 -13.36 -6.11
N GLU A 95 2.32 -13.85 -5.23
CA GLU A 95 0.99 -13.26 -5.01
C GLU A 95 1.06 -11.97 -4.16
N ILE A 96 2.20 -11.72 -3.50
CA ILE A 96 2.39 -10.55 -2.62
C ILE A 96 3.11 -9.44 -3.39
N ILE A 97 2.48 -8.29 -3.48
CA ILE A 97 3.03 -7.11 -4.14
C ILE A 97 3.34 -6.05 -3.08
N SER A 98 4.62 -6.02 -2.65
CA SER A 98 5.13 -4.90 -1.87
C SER A 98 5.26 -3.65 -2.74
N CYS A 99 4.94 -2.49 -2.18
CA CYS A 99 5.09 -1.20 -2.85
C CYS A 99 6.49 -0.97 -3.43
N ALA A 100 7.53 -1.49 -2.77
CA ALA A 100 8.92 -1.34 -3.22
C ALA A 100 9.24 -2.12 -4.52
N LEU A 101 8.42 -3.09 -4.94
CA LEU A 101 8.57 -3.76 -6.23
C LEU A 101 8.42 -2.81 -7.41
N ALA A 102 7.66 -1.72 -7.24
CA ALA A 102 7.51 -0.67 -8.25
C ALA A 102 8.81 0.09 -8.56
N LEU A 103 9.88 -0.10 -7.77
CA LEU A 103 11.23 0.40 -8.10
C LEU A 103 11.72 -0.16 -9.43
N LYS A 104 11.42 -1.43 -9.76
CA LYS A 104 11.93 -2.08 -10.96
C LYS A 104 11.44 -1.41 -12.25
N PRO A 105 10.13 -1.31 -12.53
CA PRO A 105 9.66 -0.61 -13.71
C PRO A 105 10.05 0.88 -13.71
N MET A 106 10.09 1.54 -12.56
CA MET A 106 10.55 2.92 -12.45
C MET A 106 12.01 3.06 -12.87
N ALA A 107 12.91 2.21 -12.36
CA ALA A 107 14.33 2.24 -12.72
C ALA A 107 14.52 2.00 -14.22
N GLN A 108 13.73 1.10 -14.82
CA GLN A 108 13.74 0.84 -16.26
C GLN A 108 13.26 2.05 -17.07
N HIS A 109 12.12 2.63 -16.68
CA HIS A 109 11.52 3.78 -17.37
C HIS A 109 12.45 5.00 -17.38
N HIS A 110 13.13 5.26 -16.26
CA HIS A 110 14.03 6.40 -16.10
C HIS A 110 15.50 6.09 -16.47
N HIS A 111 15.81 4.88 -16.91
CA HIS A 111 17.18 4.45 -17.20
C HIS A 111 18.14 4.63 -16.01
N TRP A 112 17.68 4.24 -14.82
CA TRP A 112 18.46 4.33 -13.57
C TRP A 112 19.24 3.06 -13.24
N GLN A 113 19.20 2.02 -14.07
CA GLN A 113 19.98 0.82 -13.86
C GLN A 113 21.46 1.21 -13.65
N ASP A 114 22.12 0.55 -12.74
CA ASP A 114 23.50 0.81 -12.31
C ASP A 114 23.73 2.17 -11.61
N LYS A 115 22.70 3.00 -11.43
CA LYS A 115 22.83 4.20 -10.60
C LYS A 115 22.95 3.83 -9.14
N LYS A 116 23.85 4.54 -8.42
CA LYS A 116 24.02 4.37 -6.98
C LYS A 116 23.03 5.26 -6.23
N PHE A 117 22.26 4.65 -5.34
CA PHE A 117 21.33 5.37 -4.46
C PHE A 117 21.77 5.23 -3.01
N PHE A 118 21.56 6.29 -2.23
CA PHE A 118 21.65 6.20 -0.79
C PHE A 118 20.36 5.58 -0.24
N LEU A 119 20.50 4.49 0.52
CA LEU A 119 19.38 3.81 1.15
C LEU A 119 19.26 4.25 2.60
N MET A 120 18.22 5.01 2.93
CA MET A 120 17.86 5.39 4.27
C MET A 120 16.86 4.37 4.84
N GLY A 121 17.29 3.57 5.82
CA GLY A 121 16.50 2.47 6.35
C GLY A 121 16.57 1.21 5.49
N SER A 122 15.48 0.44 5.40
CA SER A 122 15.40 -0.84 4.70
C SER A 122 14.28 -0.87 3.66
N VAL A 123 14.55 -1.51 2.53
CA VAL A 123 13.56 -1.85 1.49
C VAL A 123 13.78 -3.31 1.06
N GLY A 124 13.12 -4.22 1.76
CA GLY A 124 13.37 -5.66 1.63
C GLY A 124 14.71 -6.08 2.25
N GLN A 125 15.03 -7.38 2.16
CA GLN A 125 16.24 -7.95 2.74
C GLN A 125 16.82 -9.02 1.81
N ASN A 126 18.11 -8.91 1.51
CA ASN A 126 19.00 -9.90 0.89
C ASN A 126 18.41 -10.74 -0.28
N PRO A 127 18.26 -10.23 -1.47
CA PRO A 127 18.56 -8.88 -1.92
C PRO A 127 17.47 -7.85 -1.54
N THR A 128 17.83 -6.58 -1.49
CA THR A 128 16.86 -5.48 -1.35
C THR A 128 16.03 -5.32 -2.63
N TYR A 129 14.85 -4.72 -2.53
CA TYR A 129 14.03 -4.40 -3.72
C TYR A 129 14.76 -3.43 -4.67
N ALA A 130 15.67 -2.60 -4.14
CA ALA A 130 16.49 -1.72 -4.95
C ALA A 130 17.49 -2.50 -5.80
N GLU A 131 18.19 -3.50 -5.23
CA GLU A 131 19.09 -4.39 -5.96
C GLU A 131 18.33 -5.25 -6.98
N LEU A 132 17.12 -5.74 -6.64
CA LEU A 132 16.25 -6.44 -7.59
C LEU A 132 15.77 -5.55 -8.75
N ALA A 133 15.77 -4.24 -8.56
CA ALA A 133 15.48 -3.25 -9.60
C ALA A 133 16.71 -2.90 -10.47
N GLY A 134 17.89 -3.50 -10.19
CA GLY A 134 19.13 -3.21 -10.88
C GLY A 134 19.83 -1.94 -10.41
N LEU A 135 19.49 -1.44 -9.22
CA LEU A 135 20.14 -0.28 -8.62
C LEU A 135 21.31 -0.72 -7.73
N SER A 136 22.35 0.10 -7.66
CA SER A 136 23.38 -0.01 -6.64
C SER A 136 22.97 0.80 -5.41
N VAL A 137 23.14 0.25 -4.20
CA VAL A 137 22.77 0.95 -2.96
C VAL A 137 23.91 1.01 -1.97
N THR A 138 23.93 2.07 -1.18
CA THR A 138 24.81 2.24 -0.01
C THR A 138 24.01 2.87 1.12
N SER A 139 24.31 2.48 2.37
CA SER A 139 23.81 3.17 3.57
C SER A 139 24.93 3.89 4.32
N ASP A 140 26.11 3.98 3.72
CA ASP A 140 27.23 4.73 4.28
C ASP A 140 27.04 6.24 4.01
N ILE A 141 26.91 7.01 5.10
CA ILE A 141 26.69 8.46 5.03
C ILE A 141 27.85 9.18 4.35
N GLU A 142 29.09 8.66 4.46
CA GLU A 142 30.26 9.24 3.82
C GLU A 142 30.21 9.16 2.27
N GLU A 143 29.39 8.24 1.75
CA GLU A 143 29.20 8.07 0.31
C GLU A 143 27.97 8.81 -0.25
N ILE A 144 27.15 9.47 0.59
CA ILE A 144 25.86 10.03 0.19
C ILE A 144 25.98 11.02 -0.97
N ASP A 145 27.02 11.86 -0.99
CA ASP A 145 27.24 12.86 -2.04
C ASP A 145 27.68 12.25 -3.39
N GLN A 146 28.03 10.96 -3.41
CA GLN A 146 28.34 10.21 -4.62
C GLN A 146 27.09 9.51 -5.20
N CYS A 147 25.97 9.60 -4.48
CA CYS A 147 24.72 8.96 -4.89
C CYS A 147 23.96 9.80 -5.90
N PHE A 148 23.26 9.12 -6.80
CA PHE A 148 22.36 9.73 -7.78
C PHE A 148 21.08 10.28 -7.14
N GLY A 149 20.61 9.63 -6.07
CA GLY A 149 19.39 9.99 -5.35
C GLY A 149 19.27 9.24 -4.03
N ILE A 150 18.15 9.41 -3.37
CA ILE A 150 17.85 8.75 -2.08
C ILE A 150 16.63 7.88 -2.20
N ILE A 151 16.70 6.67 -1.65
CA ILE A 151 15.57 5.77 -1.40
C ILE A 151 15.31 5.77 0.10
N ASN A 152 14.13 6.21 0.51
CA ASN A 152 13.68 6.20 1.88
C ASN A 152 12.86 4.93 2.14
N GLY A 153 13.44 4.01 2.86
CA GLY A 153 12.80 2.82 3.43
C GLY A 153 12.39 3.04 4.87
N GLU A 154 12.23 1.95 5.59
CA GLU A 154 11.74 1.92 6.97
C GLU A 154 12.70 1.21 7.92
N GLY A 155 12.32 1.07 9.19
CA GLY A 155 13.05 0.30 10.18
C GLY A 155 13.87 1.15 11.15
N TYR A 156 14.72 0.45 11.91
CA TYR A 156 15.53 1.05 12.96
C TYR A 156 16.90 1.46 12.40
N PHE A 157 17.17 2.74 12.40
CA PHE A 157 18.47 3.33 12.03
C PHE A 157 18.70 4.62 12.85
N ASN A 158 19.89 5.19 12.79
CA ASN A 158 20.18 6.44 13.49
C ASN A 158 19.55 7.63 12.77
N TRP A 159 18.28 7.91 13.06
CA TRP A 159 17.49 8.95 12.40
C TRP A 159 18.16 10.32 12.41
N PHE A 160 18.77 10.72 13.52
CA PHE A 160 19.43 12.02 13.62
C PHE A 160 20.50 12.20 12.53
N HIS A 161 21.39 11.22 12.39
CA HIS A 161 22.47 11.31 11.40
C HIS A 161 21.96 11.19 9.97
N TYR A 162 21.04 10.25 9.71
CA TYR A 162 20.51 10.02 8.38
C TYR A 162 19.64 11.18 7.89
N PHE A 163 18.81 11.77 8.75
CA PHE A 163 17.98 12.92 8.40
C PHE A 163 18.83 14.14 8.12
N ALA A 164 19.85 14.40 8.95
CA ALA A 164 20.79 15.50 8.72
C ALA A 164 21.58 15.31 7.42
N ALA A 165 22.05 14.09 7.13
CA ALA A 165 22.73 13.78 5.89
C ALA A 165 21.82 13.97 4.66
N THR A 166 20.59 13.46 4.71
CA THR A 166 19.58 13.59 3.64
C THR A 166 19.20 15.05 3.40
N LEU A 167 18.97 15.84 4.45
CA LEU A 167 18.68 17.26 4.35
C LEU A 167 19.84 18.00 3.64
N ASN A 168 21.08 17.75 4.04
CA ASN A 168 22.26 18.36 3.46
C ASN A 168 22.54 17.87 2.03
N PHE A 169 22.24 16.61 1.71
CA PHE A 169 22.31 16.09 0.36
C PHE A 169 21.39 16.88 -0.58
N PHE A 170 20.10 17.03 -0.26
CA PHE A 170 19.18 17.78 -1.11
C PHE A 170 19.47 19.28 -1.15
N ARG A 171 20.14 19.86 -0.16
CA ARG A 171 20.66 21.22 -0.25
C ARG A 171 21.74 21.36 -1.34
N ARG A 172 22.57 20.36 -1.52
CA ARG A 172 23.63 20.35 -2.55
C ARG A 172 23.14 19.83 -3.91
N HIS A 173 22.16 18.91 -3.89
CA HIS A 173 21.63 18.23 -5.06
C HIS A 173 20.08 18.33 -5.11
N PRO A 174 19.53 19.53 -5.31
CA PRO A 174 18.07 19.76 -5.21
C PRO A 174 17.25 18.96 -6.23
N ASP A 175 17.83 18.68 -7.40
CA ASP A 175 17.16 17.93 -8.48
C ASP A 175 17.30 16.41 -8.36
N ALA A 176 18.12 15.89 -7.44
CA ALA A 176 18.31 14.46 -7.24
C ALA A 176 16.98 13.76 -6.88
N PRO A 177 16.70 12.56 -7.40
CA PRO A 177 15.46 11.86 -7.07
C PRO A 177 15.36 11.49 -5.59
N TYR A 178 14.16 11.68 -5.01
CA TYR A 178 13.81 11.25 -3.67
C TYR A 178 12.69 10.23 -3.77
N ILE A 179 12.99 8.95 -3.58
CA ILE A 179 12.05 7.86 -3.68
C ILE A 179 11.64 7.44 -2.28
N VAL A 180 10.35 7.28 -2.04
CA VAL A 180 9.77 6.87 -0.75
C VAL A 180 9.01 5.58 -0.97
N ALA A 181 9.51 4.49 -0.39
CA ALA A 181 8.95 3.18 -0.62
C ALA A 181 7.52 3.06 -0.08
N ASN A 182 7.32 3.35 1.21
CA ASN A 182 6.00 3.35 1.85
C ASN A 182 5.49 4.79 2.02
N PRO A 183 4.35 5.17 1.41
CA PRO A 183 3.79 6.52 1.55
C PRO A 183 3.17 6.84 2.90
N ASP A 184 2.87 5.83 3.73
CA ASP A 184 2.19 6.03 5.00
C ASP A 184 3.01 6.90 5.95
N SER A 185 2.34 7.71 6.77
CA SER A 185 3.01 8.54 7.77
C SER A 185 3.43 7.75 9.01
N TYR A 186 2.63 6.76 9.36
CA TYR A 186 2.79 5.91 10.53
C TYR A 186 2.07 4.58 10.31
N TRP A 187 2.39 3.60 11.13
CA TRP A 187 1.64 2.33 11.23
C TRP A 187 1.22 2.10 12.69
N PRO A 188 0.07 1.45 12.92
CA PRO A 188 -0.30 0.97 14.25
C PRO A 188 0.64 -0.17 14.66
N ASP A 189 1.13 -0.13 15.89
CA ASP A 189 1.98 -1.14 16.51
C ASP A 189 1.28 -1.76 17.72
N ALA A 190 1.92 -2.75 18.37
CA ALA A 190 1.39 -3.36 19.57
C ALA A 190 1.18 -2.32 20.71
N ASP A 191 0.34 -2.67 21.67
CA ASP A 191 0.09 -1.88 22.88
C ASP A 191 -0.36 -0.42 22.63
N ASP A 192 -1.20 -0.22 21.59
CA ASP A 192 -1.74 1.09 21.18
C ASP A 192 -0.64 2.13 20.87
N GLN A 193 0.49 1.65 20.36
CA GLN A 193 1.61 2.48 19.91
C GLN A 193 1.52 2.74 18.40
N TYR A 194 2.29 3.72 17.94
CA TYR A 194 2.45 4.02 16.52
C TYR A 194 3.93 4.10 16.16
N GLY A 195 4.32 3.41 15.08
CA GLY A 195 5.63 3.59 14.46
C GLY A 195 5.58 4.64 13.35
N ILE A 196 6.72 5.29 13.07
CA ILE A 196 6.83 6.31 12.02
C ILE A 196 7.27 5.66 10.71
N ALA A 197 6.40 5.68 9.69
CA ALA A 197 6.66 5.14 8.37
C ALA A 197 7.53 6.07 7.50
N ALA A 198 8.04 5.53 6.39
CA ALA A 198 8.91 6.25 5.46
C ALA A 198 8.27 7.55 4.91
N GLY A 199 6.97 7.53 4.65
CA GLY A 199 6.24 8.72 4.22
C GLY A 199 6.20 9.83 5.27
N GLY A 200 6.09 9.49 6.56
CA GLY A 200 6.19 10.45 7.66
C GLY A 200 7.58 11.08 7.75
N GLN A 201 8.62 10.27 7.62
CA GLN A 201 10.02 10.70 7.60
C GLN A 201 10.29 11.66 6.42
N ALA A 202 9.82 11.29 5.23
CA ALA A 202 9.99 12.10 4.03
C ALA A 202 9.28 13.46 4.12
N ARG A 203 8.05 13.48 4.66
CA ARG A 203 7.32 14.75 4.88
C ARG A 203 8.05 15.66 5.86
N PHE A 204 8.63 15.10 6.93
CA PHE A 204 9.44 15.87 7.87
C PHE A 204 10.65 16.50 7.16
N ILE A 205 11.41 15.73 6.38
CA ILE A 205 12.58 16.24 5.62
C ILE A 205 12.13 17.30 4.61
N CYS A 206 11.06 17.07 3.87
CA CYS A 206 10.53 18.02 2.89
C CYS A 206 10.06 19.33 3.55
N THR A 207 9.52 19.27 4.77
CA THR A 207 9.16 20.47 5.54
C THR A 207 10.39 21.31 5.83
N LEU A 208 11.48 20.72 6.31
CA LEU A 208 12.73 21.42 6.59
C LEU A 208 13.38 21.98 5.30
N LEU A 209 13.35 21.22 4.20
CA LEU A 209 13.83 21.70 2.91
C LEU A 209 13.04 22.92 2.43
N ASN A 210 11.72 22.90 2.60
CA ASN A 210 10.87 24.03 2.22
C ASN A 210 11.17 25.29 3.05
N GLU A 211 11.48 25.17 4.33
CA GLU A 211 11.95 26.29 5.16
C GLU A 211 13.28 26.86 4.67
N LEU A 212 14.10 26.04 4.03
CA LEU A 212 15.35 26.45 3.38
C LEU A 212 15.15 26.97 1.93
N GLY A 213 13.89 27.10 1.47
CA GLY A 213 13.55 27.54 0.13
C GLY A 213 13.74 26.48 -0.96
N ILE A 214 13.90 25.20 -0.58
CA ILE A 214 14.09 24.08 -1.51
C ILE A 214 12.78 23.28 -1.57
N ARG A 215 12.08 23.38 -2.70
CA ARG A 215 10.90 22.55 -2.94
C ARG A 215 11.32 21.15 -3.39
N LYS A 216 11.02 20.13 -2.60
CA LYS A 216 11.28 18.74 -2.92
C LYS A 216 9.98 17.95 -2.95
N GLU A 217 9.72 17.28 -4.06
CA GLU A 217 8.57 16.39 -4.22
C GLU A 217 9.06 14.96 -4.30
N PRO A 218 8.80 14.13 -3.27
CA PRO A 218 9.15 12.71 -3.31
C PRO A 218 8.30 11.94 -4.31
N ILE A 219 8.89 10.88 -4.86
CA ILE A 219 8.19 9.88 -5.65
C ILE A 219 7.78 8.75 -4.71
N TYR A 220 6.48 8.61 -4.47
CA TYR A 220 5.93 7.58 -3.60
C TYR A 220 5.55 6.34 -4.40
N LEU A 221 5.90 5.15 -3.90
CA LEU A 221 5.69 3.89 -4.63
C LEU A 221 4.40 3.16 -4.24
N GLY A 222 3.95 3.30 -3.01
CA GLY A 222 2.81 2.55 -2.46
C GLY A 222 1.45 3.19 -2.66
N LYS A 223 0.42 2.53 -2.15
CA LYS A 223 -0.96 3.06 -2.10
C LYS A 223 -1.00 4.37 -1.30
N PRO A 224 -1.71 5.42 -1.72
CA PRO A 224 -2.68 5.50 -2.84
C PRO A 224 -2.09 5.82 -4.21
N TYR A 225 -0.79 5.86 -4.38
CA TYR A 225 -0.16 6.28 -5.62
C TYR A 225 -0.32 5.22 -6.73
N LYS A 226 -0.55 5.69 -7.95
CA LYS A 226 -0.95 4.87 -9.09
C LYS A 226 0.06 3.78 -9.48
N ILE A 227 1.33 4.03 -9.23
CA ILE A 227 2.44 3.16 -9.65
C ILE A 227 2.34 1.72 -9.12
N ILE A 228 1.87 1.52 -7.87
CA ILE A 228 1.71 0.16 -7.33
C ILE A 228 0.60 -0.61 -8.05
N TYR A 229 -0.48 0.08 -8.43
CA TYR A 229 -1.60 -0.55 -9.15
C TYR A 229 -1.22 -0.90 -10.59
N GLU A 230 -0.49 -0.02 -11.28
CA GLU A 230 0.05 -0.27 -12.62
C GLU A 230 0.96 -1.50 -12.58
N TYR A 231 1.90 -1.55 -11.63
CA TYR A 231 2.75 -2.71 -11.43
C TYR A 231 1.93 -3.98 -11.13
N ALA A 232 0.91 -3.90 -10.27
CA ALA A 232 0.09 -5.05 -9.89
C ALA A 232 -0.71 -5.61 -11.08
N LEU A 233 -1.22 -4.76 -11.98
CA LEU A 233 -1.93 -5.18 -13.19
C LEU A 233 -1.01 -5.98 -14.13
N GLU A 234 0.23 -5.54 -14.31
CA GLU A 234 1.24 -6.24 -15.09
C GLU A 234 1.66 -7.56 -14.41
N ALA A 235 2.00 -7.52 -13.13
CA ALA A 235 2.45 -8.69 -12.38
C ALA A 235 1.38 -9.80 -12.32
N VAL A 236 0.12 -9.47 -12.11
CA VAL A 236 -0.97 -10.45 -12.10
C VAL A 236 -1.17 -11.08 -13.48
N ALA A 237 -1.03 -10.30 -14.54
CA ALA A 237 -1.09 -10.85 -15.91
C ALA A 237 0.04 -11.84 -16.16
N GLU A 238 1.27 -11.51 -15.76
CA GLU A 238 2.43 -12.38 -15.89
C GLU A 238 2.27 -13.69 -15.09
N ILE A 239 1.92 -13.58 -13.79
CA ILE A 239 1.74 -14.72 -12.89
C ILE A 239 0.67 -15.71 -13.39
N ASN A 240 -0.40 -15.19 -14.00
CA ASN A 240 -1.52 -16.00 -14.50
C ASN A 240 -1.43 -16.30 -15.99
N ASN A 241 -0.32 -15.99 -16.66
CA ASN A 241 -0.11 -16.17 -18.09
C ASN A 241 -1.23 -15.56 -18.95
N LEU A 242 -1.72 -14.38 -18.58
CA LEU A 242 -2.71 -13.67 -19.38
C LEU A 242 -2.05 -13.03 -20.60
N PRO A 243 -2.78 -12.89 -21.72
CA PRO A 243 -2.23 -12.36 -22.97
C PRO A 243 -1.87 -10.88 -22.91
N ALA A 244 -2.40 -10.13 -21.95
CA ALA A 244 -2.14 -8.71 -21.71
C ALA A 244 -2.50 -8.35 -20.26
N PRO A 245 -2.00 -7.20 -19.72
CA PRO A 245 -2.47 -6.66 -18.46
C PRO A 245 -3.98 -6.46 -18.45
N LEU A 246 -4.60 -6.66 -17.28
CA LEU A 246 -6.03 -6.45 -17.09
C LEU A 246 -6.37 -4.96 -17.20
N SER A 247 -7.57 -4.67 -17.71
CA SER A 247 -8.12 -3.32 -17.61
C SER A 247 -8.35 -2.97 -16.12
N PRO A 248 -7.96 -1.77 -15.65
CA PRO A 248 -8.25 -1.37 -14.29
C PRO A 248 -9.72 -1.53 -13.88
N ARG A 249 -10.65 -1.33 -14.82
CA ARG A 249 -12.10 -1.43 -14.57
C ARG A 249 -12.58 -2.86 -14.30
N ASP A 250 -11.80 -3.86 -14.71
CA ASP A 250 -12.11 -5.27 -14.51
C ASP A 250 -11.55 -5.80 -13.18
N VAL A 251 -10.88 -4.94 -12.40
CA VAL A 251 -10.24 -5.29 -11.14
C VAL A 251 -10.96 -4.62 -9.97
N LEU A 252 -11.20 -5.39 -8.92
CA LEU A 252 -11.72 -4.91 -7.63
C LEU A 252 -10.58 -4.83 -6.62
N MET A 253 -10.24 -3.64 -6.15
CA MET A 253 -9.36 -3.44 -4.99
C MET A 253 -10.19 -3.49 -3.72
N VAL A 254 -9.81 -4.36 -2.79
CA VAL A 254 -10.45 -4.54 -1.48
C VAL A 254 -9.46 -4.17 -0.39
N GLY A 255 -9.83 -3.23 0.47
CA GLY A 255 -9.01 -2.78 1.58
C GLY A 255 -9.84 -2.15 2.68
N ASP A 256 -9.19 -1.78 3.78
CA ASP A 256 -9.83 -1.21 4.98
C ASP A 256 -9.59 0.30 5.15
N SER A 257 -8.72 0.88 4.31
CA SER A 257 -8.29 2.28 4.42
C SER A 257 -8.88 3.16 3.32
N LEU A 258 -9.64 4.19 3.71
CA LEU A 258 -10.12 5.22 2.77
C LEU A 258 -8.96 5.99 2.11
N LYS A 259 -7.86 6.20 2.85
CA LYS A 259 -6.75 7.08 2.42
C LYS A 259 -5.72 6.38 1.54
N SER A 260 -5.58 5.07 1.65
CA SER A 260 -4.64 4.30 0.83
C SER A 260 -5.36 3.45 -0.22
N ASP A 261 -6.23 2.52 0.19
CA ASP A 261 -6.84 1.55 -0.70
C ASP A 261 -7.91 2.16 -1.59
N ILE A 262 -8.87 2.86 -0.98
CA ILE A 262 -10.03 3.39 -1.70
C ILE A 262 -9.66 4.57 -2.58
N LEU A 263 -8.95 5.55 -2.02
CA LEU A 263 -8.45 6.69 -2.78
C LEU A 263 -7.59 6.23 -3.96
N GLY A 264 -6.63 5.33 -3.69
CA GLY A 264 -5.72 4.84 -4.73
C GLY A 264 -6.44 4.06 -5.82
N ALA A 265 -7.35 3.15 -5.45
CA ALA A 265 -8.16 2.39 -6.41
C ALA A 265 -8.98 3.32 -7.31
N ASN A 266 -9.67 4.31 -6.72
CA ASN A 266 -10.47 5.26 -7.47
C ASN A 266 -9.61 6.10 -8.44
N GLN A 267 -8.46 6.61 -7.99
CA GLN A 267 -7.53 7.39 -8.83
C GLN A 267 -6.87 6.54 -9.93
N ALA A 268 -6.67 5.25 -9.68
CA ALA A 268 -6.17 4.31 -10.67
C ALA A 268 -7.28 3.72 -11.57
N ASN A 269 -8.52 4.18 -11.43
CA ASN A 269 -9.72 3.71 -12.15
C ASN A 269 -10.08 2.22 -11.93
N LEU A 270 -9.67 1.64 -10.81
CA LEU A 270 -10.15 0.33 -10.37
C LEU A 270 -11.56 0.44 -9.78
N ASN A 271 -12.20 -0.71 -9.56
CA ASN A 271 -13.34 -0.78 -8.64
C ASN A 271 -12.81 -0.80 -7.21
N SER A 272 -13.48 -0.08 -6.30
CA SER A 272 -13.05 0.03 -4.90
C SER A 272 -14.08 -0.58 -3.97
N GLY A 273 -13.62 -1.47 -3.10
CA GLY A 273 -14.41 -2.13 -2.06
C GLY A 273 -13.77 -1.93 -0.68
N LEU A 274 -14.52 -1.35 0.24
CA LEU A 274 -14.08 -1.20 1.62
C LEU A 274 -14.59 -2.35 2.46
N VAL A 275 -13.71 -2.99 3.26
CA VAL A 275 -14.09 -3.91 4.33
C VAL A 275 -14.04 -3.19 5.67
N LEU A 276 -15.03 -3.47 6.53
CA LEU A 276 -15.14 -2.86 7.86
C LEU A 276 -14.41 -3.69 8.95
N THR A 277 -13.24 -4.23 8.61
CA THR A 277 -12.47 -5.11 9.48
C THR A 277 -11.22 -4.46 10.08
N GLY A 278 -10.88 -3.25 9.64
CA GLY A 278 -9.65 -2.57 10.05
C GLY A 278 -9.87 -1.11 10.44
N LEU A 279 -9.17 -0.19 9.77
CA LEU A 279 -9.03 1.21 10.19
C LEU A 279 -10.30 2.05 10.06
N THR A 280 -11.15 1.79 9.06
CA THR A 280 -12.28 2.67 8.73
C THR A 280 -13.56 2.19 9.38
N THR A 281 -14.25 3.08 10.08
CA THR A 281 -15.59 2.82 10.61
C THR A 281 -16.67 2.96 9.54
N GLU A 282 -17.83 2.32 9.76
CA GLU A 282 -19.01 2.47 8.87
C GLU A 282 -19.42 3.94 8.69
N ALA A 283 -19.39 4.72 9.76
CA ALA A 283 -19.77 6.13 9.72
C ALA A 283 -18.83 6.96 8.85
N GLU A 284 -17.53 6.72 8.90
CA GLU A 284 -16.54 7.37 8.04
C GLU A 284 -16.71 6.97 6.58
N ALA A 285 -16.93 5.68 6.33
CA ALA A 285 -17.14 5.15 4.98
C ALA A 285 -18.37 5.78 4.28
N LEU A 286 -19.47 5.90 5.00
CA LEU A 286 -20.71 6.50 4.48
C LEU A 286 -20.61 8.01 4.23
N GLN A 287 -19.75 8.70 4.97
CA GLN A 287 -19.54 10.14 4.84
C GLN A 287 -18.34 10.51 3.96
N ALA A 288 -17.62 9.53 3.45
CA ALA A 288 -16.41 9.77 2.65
C ALA A 288 -16.71 10.60 1.39
N PRO A 289 -15.98 11.71 1.15
CA PRO A 289 -16.23 12.60 0.02
C PRO A 289 -15.39 12.21 -1.21
N GLY A 290 -15.87 12.55 -2.41
CA GLY A 290 -15.10 12.46 -3.66
C GLY A 290 -14.44 11.09 -3.86
N ASP A 291 -13.16 11.10 -4.21
CA ASP A 291 -12.39 9.87 -4.47
C ASP A 291 -12.13 9.00 -3.23
N PHE A 292 -12.38 9.50 -2.02
CA PHE A 292 -12.34 8.69 -0.81
C PHE A 292 -13.58 7.80 -0.63
N ARG A 293 -14.64 8.01 -1.43
CA ARG A 293 -15.87 7.23 -1.33
C ARG A 293 -15.68 5.85 -1.96
N PRO A 294 -15.85 4.74 -1.21
CA PRO A 294 -15.80 3.41 -1.79
C PRO A 294 -17.01 3.19 -2.73
N LYS A 295 -16.79 2.48 -3.83
CA LYS A 295 -17.89 2.06 -4.72
C LYS A 295 -18.77 0.99 -4.06
N GLN A 296 -18.15 0.16 -3.20
CA GLN A 296 -18.83 -0.86 -2.41
C GLN A 296 -18.31 -0.87 -0.97
N ILE A 297 -19.18 -1.24 -0.03
CA ILE A 297 -18.82 -1.49 1.37
C ILE A 297 -19.24 -2.92 1.71
N PHE A 298 -18.30 -3.70 2.25
CA PHE A 298 -18.51 -5.08 2.62
C PHE A 298 -18.50 -5.23 4.14
N LYS A 299 -19.44 -6.01 4.69
CA LYS A 299 -19.48 -6.32 6.12
C LYS A 299 -18.37 -7.30 6.52
N SER A 300 -17.96 -8.17 5.57
CA SER A 300 -16.96 -9.22 5.74
C SER A 300 -16.49 -9.74 4.38
N LEU A 301 -15.50 -10.62 4.38
CA LEU A 301 -15.01 -11.27 3.15
C LEU A 301 -15.93 -12.38 2.67
N ILE A 302 -16.47 -13.20 3.61
CA ILE A 302 -17.43 -14.28 3.36
C ILE A 302 -18.64 -14.15 4.27
#